data_badb743b0f7f87e0f66a8a88110509d9
#
_entry.id   badb743b0f7f87e0f66a8a88110509d9
#
_cell.length_a   1.000
_cell.length_b   1.000
_cell.length_c   1.000
_cell.angle_alpha   90.00
_cell.angle_beta   90.00
_cell.angle_gamma   90.00
#
_symmetry.space_group_name_H-M   'P 1'
#
loop_
_entity.id
_entity.type
_entity.pdbx_description
1 polymer ?
#
loop_
_entity_poly.entity_id
_entity_poly.type
_entity_poly.pdbx_seq_one_letter_code
_entity_poly.pdbx_strand_id
1 'polypeptide(L)'
;MHMYAQHFNLKLLPFENVPDPLFFYDHGDHARIRKQISGSLQSGRGLIVVTGPIGSGKTTLSQMIKADFPESIQLIWMAEPPANSTDLYLFLAQELGLHPASSEKTFVMRDIRSALMTINSQGKKCLVIIDESHLMSEDVLNGIRLLNNLEEGSIKLIQLLLLGQDELMEKINKPEMVPFKQRIAALESLGKMTTDGVLKYITHRIQVAGGNPNLISATGWEAISIAFSTGGTPRTINSLCDRSFNVAYERNKSAIDAKDVYEATQRMGLITDVFHYIIMLNNEERKKQESQDITDQSIQESIASETASNNEQPLSPNIKKAEQSINPHPIGNEIPVIPRARMDVSDKSYDEIANAIKEKYEQKNLKISVILLLL
;
A
#
# COMPACT_ATOMS: atom_id res chain seq x y z
N MET A 1 8.73 3.72 -22.26
CA MET A 1 9.80 3.67 -21.25
C MET A 1 9.36 4.59 -20.11
N HIS A 2 9.18 4.05 -18.90
CA HIS A 2 8.59 4.80 -17.81
C HIS A 2 9.63 5.78 -17.24
N MET A 3 9.47 7.08 -17.53
CA MET A 3 10.49 8.10 -17.33
C MET A 3 10.87 8.32 -15.87
N TYR A 4 9.93 8.21 -14.91
CA TYR A 4 10.25 8.43 -13.51
C TYR A 4 11.10 7.30 -12.88
N ALA A 5 10.98 6.05 -13.37
CA ALA A 5 11.76 4.94 -12.82
C ALA A 5 13.27 5.17 -12.99
N GLN A 6 13.68 5.67 -14.16
CA GLN A 6 15.08 6.01 -14.42
C GLN A 6 15.55 7.22 -13.60
N HIS A 7 14.70 8.23 -13.46
CA HIS A 7 15.00 9.44 -12.69
C HIS A 7 15.30 9.12 -11.21
N PHE A 8 14.51 8.21 -10.63
CA PHE A 8 14.67 7.80 -9.23
C PHE A 8 15.55 6.55 -9.04
N ASN A 9 16.29 6.13 -10.09
CA ASN A 9 17.15 4.93 -10.06
C ASN A 9 16.42 3.65 -9.63
N LEU A 10 15.16 3.49 -10.02
CA LEU A 10 14.36 2.30 -9.78
C LEU A 10 14.59 1.28 -10.89
N LYS A 11 14.70 0.00 -10.53
CA LYS A 11 14.83 -1.12 -11.49
C LYS A 11 13.49 -1.52 -12.09
N LEU A 12 12.41 -1.35 -11.33
CA LEU A 12 11.05 -1.68 -11.69
C LEU A 12 10.13 -0.50 -11.33
N LEU A 13 8.92 -0.48 -11.89
CA LEU A 13 7.88 0.45 -11.45
C LEU A 13 7.23 -0.07 -10.16
N PRO A 14 7.38 0.66 -9.04
CA PRO A 14 6.89 0.14 -7.76
C PRO A 14 5.37 0.13 -7.64
N PHE A 15 4.64 0.98 -8.38
CA PHE A 15 3.23 1.27 -8.13
C PHE A 15 2.29 1.00 -9.31
N GLU A 16 2.65 0.06 -10.19
CA GLU A 16 1.71 -0.43 -11.20
C GLU A 16 0.54 -1.17 -10.57
N ASN A 17 -0.65 -0.98 -11.17
CA ASN A 17 -1.89 -1.65 -10.72
C ASN A 17 -2.11 -3.02 -11.39
N VAL A 18 -1.08 -3.56 -12.03
CA VAL A 18 -1.11 -4.93 -12.57
C VAL A 18 -0.77 -5.90 -11.43
N PRO A 19 -1.55 -6.97 -11.24
CA PRO A 19 -1.22 -8.00 -10.27
C PRO A 19 0.13 -8.63 -10.59
N ASP A 20 1.11 -8.48 -9.68
CA ASP A 20 2.43 -9.05 -9.80
C ASP A 20 2.82 -9.72 -8.48
N PRO A 21 3.02 -11.07 -8.48
CA PRO A 21 3.44 -11.82 -7.30
C PRO A 21 4.72 -11.30 -6.65
N LEU A 22 5.65 -10.71 -7.42
CA LEU A 22 6.89 -10.15 -6.90
C LEU A 22 6.65 -9.03 -5.87
N PHE A 23 5.61 -8.22 -6.11
CA PHE A 23 5.23 -7.11 -5.25
C PHE A 23 4.19 -7.48 -4.18
N PHE A 24 3.91 -8.77 -4.00
CA PHE A 24 2.95 -9.19 -2.99
C PHE A 24 3.45 -8.87 -1.58
N TYR A 25 2.66 -8.11 -0.83
CA TYR A 25 2.95 -7.74 0.53
C TYR A 25 2.32 -8.74 1.50
N ASP A 26 3.11 -9.78 1.86
CA ASP A 26 2.66 -10.91 2.68
C ASP A 26 2.64 -10.55 4.18
N HIS A 27 1.84 -9.54 4.55
CA HIS A 27 1.70 -9.04 5.92
C HIS A 27 0.24 -8.70 6.24
N GLY A 28 -0.04 -8.54 7.54
CA GLY A 28 -1.36 -8.17 8.03
C GLY A 28 -2.46 -9.13 7.57
N ASP A 29 -3.58 -8.59 7.12
CA ASP A 29 -4.73 -9.40 6.68
C ASP A 29 -4.44 -10.26 5.46
N HIS A 30 -3.61 -9.81 4.52
CA HIS A 30 -3.25 -10.59 3.34
C HIS A 30 -2.52 -11.88 3.73
N ALA A 31 -1.51 -11.81 4.60
CA ALA A 31 -0.80 -12.98 5.11
C ALA A 31 -1.72 -13.91 5.91
N ARG A 32 -2.52 -13.33 6.81
CA ARG A 32 -3.47 -14.08 7.64
C ARG A 32 -4.45 -14.87 6.78
N ILE A 33 -5.10 -14.20 5.84
CA ILE A 33 -6.12 -14.79 4.96
C ILE A 33 -5.47 -15.83 4.03
N ARG A 34 -4.31 -15.54 3.43
CA ARG A 34 -3.55 -16.51 2.62
C ARG A 34 -3.30 -17.79 3.39
N LYS A 35 -2.77 -17.70 4.62
CA LYS A 35 -2.51 -18.86 5.48
C LYS A 35 -3.78 -19.63 5.82
N GLN A 36 -4.87 -18.93 6.10
CA GLN A 36 -6.15 -19.55 6.44
C GLN A 36 -6.79 -20.27 5.25
N ILE A 37 -6.73 -19.68 4.06
CA ILE A 37 -7.21 -20.33 2.83
C ILE A 37 -6.35 -21.56 2.52
N SER A 38 -5.01 -21.41 2.51
CA SER A 38 -4.11 -22.53 2.26
C SER A 38 -4.32 -23.68 3.24
N GLY A 39 -4.50 -23.40 4.53
CA GLY A 39 -4.84 -24.41 5.54
C GLY A 39 -6.20 -25.05 5.32
N SER A 40 -7.20 -24.29 4.90
CA SER A 40 -8.54 -24.81 4.57
C SER A 40 -8.50 -25.73 3.34
N LEU A 41 -7.77 -25.35 2.31
CA LEU A 41 -7.56 -26.16 1.10
C LEU A 41 -6.80 -27.46 1.43
N GLN A 42 -5.75 -27.38 2.22
CA GLN A 42 -5.00 -28.57 2.66
C GLN A 42 -5.89 -29.54 3.47
N SER A 43 -6.78 -29.01 4.31
CA SER A 43 -7.74 -29.80 5.10
C SER A 43 -8.90 -30.36 4.29
N GLY A 44 -8.97 -30.10 2.97
CA GLY A 44 -10.04 -30.58 2.10
C GLY A 44 -11.39 -29.90 2.31
N ARG A 45 -11.41 -28.67 2.89
CA ARG A 45 -12.66 -27.89 3.04
C ARG A 45 -13.17 -27.43 1.68
N GLY A 46 -14.48 -27.59 1.44
CA GLY A 46 -15.05 -27.49 0.10
C GLY A 46 -15.21 -26.08 -0.42
N LEU A 47 -15.91 -25.18 0.30
CA LEU A 47 -16.31 -23.87 -0.18
C LEU A 47 -15.70 -22.76 0.70
N ILE A 48 -14.90 -21.89 0.09
CA ILE A 48 -14.26 -20.74 0.73
C ILE A 48 -14.70 -19.48 0.00
N VAL A 49 -15.05 -18.44 0.75
CA VAL A 49 -15.47 -17.13 0.22
C VAL A 49 -14.54 -16.06 0.77
N VAL A 50 -14.01 -15.22 -0.12
CA VAL A 50 -13.24 -14.03 0.23
C VAL A 50 -13.90 -12.82 -0.38
N THR A 51 -14.27 -11.87 0.46
CA THR A 51 -14.84 -10.59 0.02
C THR A 51 -13.90 -9.43 0.30
N GLY A 52 -14.22 -8.28 -0.23
CA GLY A 52 -13.51 -7.04 0.05
C GLY A 52 -13.70 -6.00 -1.04
N PRO A 53 -13.38 -4.73 -0.75
CA PRO A 53 -13.60 -3.64 -1.68
C PRO A 53 -12.75 -3.79 -2.96
N ILE A 54 -13.12 -2.99 -3.97
CA ILE A 54 -12.37 -2.91 -5.23
C ILE A 54 -10.91 -2.54 -4.93
N GLY A 55 -9.98 -3.28 -5.56
CA GLY A 55 -8.54 -3.01 -5.41
C GLY A 55 -7.92 -3.46 -4.08
N SER A 56 -8.62 -4.27 -3.27
CA SER A 56 -8.07 -4.82 -2.02
C SER A 56 -6.99 -5.90 -2.22
N GLY A 57 -6.78 -6.37 -3.47
CA GLY A 57 -5.75 -7.37 -3.79
C GLY A 57 -6.25 -8.82 -3.84
N LYS A 58 -7.56 -9.06 -3.96
CA LYS A 58 -8.15 -10.41 -4.06
C LYS A 58 -7.54 -11.25 -5.19
N THR A 59 -7.45 -10.67 -6.39
CA THR A 59 -6.86 -11.33 -7.56
C THR A 59 -5.38 -11.65 -7.35
N THR A 60 -4.61 -10.75 -6.72
CA THR A 60 -3.20 -11.01 -6.38
C THR A 60 -3.09 -12.13 -5.33
N LEU A 61 -3.96 -12.12 -4.32
CA LEU A 61 -4.03 -13.18 -3.30
C LEU A 61 -4.31 -14.54 -3.93
N SER A 62 -5.22 -14.64 -4.90
CA SER A 62 -5.51 -15.89 -5.58
C SER A 62 -4.34 -16.39 -6.44
N GLN A 63 -3.57 -15.50 -7.06
CA GLN A 63 -2.33 -15.87 -7.75
C GLN A 63 -1.27 -16.43 -6.78
N MET A 64 -1.17 -15.86 -5.57
CA MET A 64 -0.27 -16.39 -4.54
C MET A 64 -0.71 -17.77 -4.04
N ILE A 65 -2.03 -17.97 -3.84
CA ILE A 65 -2.58 -19.28 -3.50
C ILE A 65 -2.29 -20.30 -4.60
N LYS A 66 -2.44 -19.92 -5.86
CA LYS A 66 -2.05 -20.77 -6.99
C LYS A 66 -0.59 -21.19 -6.93
N ALA A 67 0.32 -20.26 -6.60
CA ALA A 67 1.75 -20.54 -6.50
C ALA A 67 2.10 -21.48 -5.32
N ASP A 68 1.29 -21.48 -4.24
CA ASP A 68 1.48 -22.36 -3.09
C ASP A 68 1.21 -23.85 -3.40
N PHE A 69 0.55 -24.17 -4.53
CA PHE A 69 0.09 -25.53 -4.86
C PHE A 69 0.41 -25.94 -6.32
N PRO A 70 1.69 -26.00 -6.74
CA PRO A 70 2.03 -26.08 -8.16
C PRO A 70 1.68 -27.42 -8.84
N GLU A 71 1.76 -28.59 -8.18
CA GLU A 71 1.69 -29.89 -8.87
C GLU A 71 0.63 -30.85 -8.32
N SER A 72 0.22 -30.70 -7.08
CA SER A 72 -0.74 -31.60 -6.42
C SER A 72 -2.20 -31.19 -6.62
N ILE A 73 -2.46 -30.12 -7.35
CA ILE A 73 -3.80 -29.58 -7.55
C ILE A 73 -4.08 -29.38 -9.05
N GLN A 74 -5.20 -29.94 -9.52
CA GLN A 74 -5.81 -29.56 -10.77
C GLN A 74 -6.49 -28.21 -10.54
N LEU A 75 -5.91 -27.13 -11.07
CA LEU A 75 -6.43 -25.78 -10.90
C LEU A 75 -7.27 -25.38 -12.10
N ILE A 76 -8.46 -24.90 -11.83
CA ILE A 76 -9.35 -24.26 -12.81
C ILE A 76 -9.56 -22.81 -12.39
N TRP A 77 -9.26 -21.88 -13.29
CA TRP A 77 -9.41 -20.45 -13.05
C TRP A 77 -10.53 -19.87 -13.93
N MET A 78 -11.46 -19.20 -13.30
CA MET A 78 -12.55 -18.50 -13.95
C MET A 78 -12.44 -17.00 -13.58
N ALA A 79 -12.08 -16.16 -14.56
CA ALA A 79 -11.90 -14.71 -14.35
C ALA A 79 -13.20 -13.99 -14.09
N GLU A 80 -14.29 -14.45 -14.74
CA GLU A 80 -15.66 -13.95 -14.56
C GLU A 80 -16.62 -15.11 -14.46
N PRO A 81 -17.64 -15.01 -13.59
CA PRO A 81 -18.63 -16.07 -13.48
C PRO A 81 -19.51 -16.14 -14.73
N PRO A 82 -19.98 -17.34 -15.11
CA PRO A 82 -20.90 -17.51 -16.23
C PRO A 82 -22.32 -16.99 -15.88
N ALA A 83 -23.13 -16.78 -16.91
CA ALA A 83 -24.45 -16.21 -16.76
C ALA A 83 -25.45 -17.12 -15.99
N ASN A 84 -25.28 -18.44 -16.12
CA ASN A 84 -26.17 -19.44 -15.51
C ASN A 84 -25.39 -20.70 -15.08
N SER A 85 -26.06 -21.57 -14.33
CA SER A 85 -25.45 -22.80 -13.82
C SER A 85 -25.16 -23.86 -14.89
N THR A 86 -25.87 -23.86 -16.02
CA THR A 86 -25.53 -24.76 -17.13
C THR A 86 -24.19 -24.40 -17.74
N ASP A 87 -23.98 -23.12 -18.02
CA ASP A 87 -22.69 -22.62 -18.55
C ASP A 87 -21.55 -22.86 -17.56
N LEU A 88 -21.81 -22.74 -16.25
CA LEU A 88 -20.85 -23.10 -15.21
C LEU A 88 -20.38 -24.57 -15.35
N TYR A 89 -21.32 -25.49 -15.48
CA TYR A 89 -20.99 -26.92 -15.58
C TYR A 89 -20.32 -27.26 -16.91
N LEU A 90 -20.74 -26.66 -18.00
CA LEU A 90 -20.13 -26.87 -19.33
C LEU A 90 -18.69 -26.35 -19.34
N PHE A 91 -18.46 -25.16 -18.77
CA PHE A 91 -17.09 -24.63 -18.61
C PHE A 91 -16.21 -25.57 -17.77
N LEU A 92 -16.70 -26.02 -16.62
CA LEU A 92 -15.94 -26.94 -15.78
C LEU A 92 -15.67 -28.28 -16.48
N ALA A 93 -16.63 -28.81 -17.22
CA ALA A 93 -16.45 -30.02 -18.01
C ALA A 93 -15.35 -29.84 -19.06
N GLN A 94 -15.35 -28.71 -19.78
CA GLN A 94 -14.34 -28.37 -20.76
C GLN A 94 -12.93 -28.27 -20.14
N GLU A 95 -12.80 -27.57 -19.00
CA GLU A 95 -11.52 -27.42 -18.27
C GLU A 95 -11.01 -28.78 -17.70
N LEU A 96 -11.90 -29.72 -17.45
CA LEU A 96 -11.57 -31.10 -17.07
C LEU A 96 -11.30 -32.00 -18.28
N GLY A 97 -11.28 -31.46 -19.52
CA GLY A 97 -11.04 -32.21 -20.74
C GLY A 97 -12.22 -33.09 -21.17
N LEU A 98 -13.43 -32.83 -20.70
CA LEU A 98 -14.63 -33.54 -21.03
C LEU A 98 -15.35 -32.92 -22.24
N HIS A 99 -16.01 -33.78 -23.04
CA HIS A 99 -16.86 -33.37 -24.15
C HIS A 99 -18.26 -33.99 -23.94
N PRO A 100 -19.10 -33.36 -23.08
CA PRO A 100 -20.43 -33.90 -22.76
C PRO A 100 -21.26 -34.07 -24.05
N ALA A 101 -21.88 -35.25 -24.22
CA ALA A 101 -22.76 -35.53 -25.34
C ALA A 101 -24.11 -34.79 -25.25
N SER A 102 -24.43 -34.25 -24.06
CA SER A 102 -25.65 -33.48 -23.79
C SER A 102 -25.32 -32.28 -22.90
N SER A 103 -26.05 -31.18 -23.10
CA SER A 103 -25.99 -30.00 -22.22
C SER A 103 -26.92 -30.09 -21.02
N GLU A 104 -27.64 -31.21 -20.83
CA GLU A 104 -28.49 -31.40 -19.66
C GLU A 104 -27.65 -31.45 -18.38
N LYS A 105 -27.98 -30.61 -17.39
CA LYS A 105 -27.24 -30.45 -16.12
C LYS A 105 -26.93 -31.76 -15.44
N THR A 106 -27.85 -32.73 -15.45
CA THR A 106 -27.70 -34.01 -14.77
C THR A 106 -26.58 -34.86 -15.39
N PHE A 107 -26.52 -34.92 -16.72
CA PHE A 107 -25.48 -35.70 -17.40
C PHE A 107 -24.13 -35.01 -17.30
N VAL A 108 -24.06 -33.69 -17.48
CA VAL A 108 -22.80 -32.93 -17.31
C VAL A 108 -22.28 -33.08 -15.90
N MET A 109 -23.11 -33.00 -14.88
CA MET A 109 -22.71 -33.14 -13.46
C MET A 109 -22.18 -34.56 -13.15
N ARG A 110 -22.83 -35.60 -13.75
CA ARG A 110 -22.32 -36.98 -13.63
C ARG A 110 -20.93 -37.14 -14.23
N ASP A 111 -20.70 -36.58 -15.41
CA ASP A 111 -19.42 -36.65 -16.11
C ASP A 111 -18.34 -35.89 -15.35
N ILE A 112 -18.65 -34.68 -14.83
CA ILE A 112 -17.76 -33.92 -13.93
C ILE A 112 -17.40 -34.76 -12.70
N ARG A 113 -18.41 -35.37 -12.03
CA ARG A 113 -18.15 -36.23 -10.87
C ARG A 113 -17.17 -37.36 -11.19
N SER A 114 -17.36 -38.05 -12.32
CA SER A 114 -16.50 -39.17 -12.74
C SER A 114 -15.05 -38.69 -12.98
N ALA A 115 -14.87 -37.53 -13.62
CA ALA A 115 -13.55 -36.94 -13.82
C ALA A 115 -12.88 -36.55 -12.50
N LEU A 116 -13.62 -35.96 -11.58
CA LEU A 116 -13.10 -35.57 -10.27
C LEU A 116 -12.72 -36.81 -9.41
N MET A 117 -13.46 -37.91 -9.51
CA MET A 117 -13.08 -39.18 -8.87
C MET A 117 -11.78 -39.73 -9.44
N THR A 118 -11.57 -39.64 -10.77
CA THR A 118 -10.32 -40.01 -11.40
C THR A 118 -9.14 -39.14 -10.92
N ILE A 119 -9.33 -37.81 -10.81
CA ILE A 119 -8.31 -36.91 -10.26
C ILE A 119 -7.98 -37.28 -8.81
N ASN A 120 -9.00 -37.52 -7.99
CA ASN A 120 -8.84 -37.93 -6.60
C ASN A 120 -8.10 -39.25 -6.45
N SER A 121 -8.41 -40.25 -7.30
CA SER A 121 -7.70 -41.56 -7.31
C SER A 121 -6.20 -41.45 -7.66
N GLN A 122 -5.80 -40.40 -8.36
CA GLN A 122 -4.41 -40.04 -8.65
C GLN A 122 -3.70 -39.30 -7.48
N GLY A 123 -4.39 -39.11 -6.37
CA GLY A 123 -3.88 -38.34 -5.24
C GLY A 123 -3.88 -36.83 -5.44
N LYS A 124 -4.52 -36.35 -6.51
CA LYS A 124 -4.64 -34.92 -6.81
C LYS A 124 -5.96 -34.37 -6.27
N LYS A 125 -5.98 -33.06 -6.01
CA LYS A 125 -7.19 -32.31 -5.65
C LYS A 125 -7.58 -31.37 -6.78
N CYS A 126 -8.87 -31.07 -6.91
CA CYS A 126 -9.36 -30.08 -7.85
C CYS A 126 -9.74 -28.80 -7.09
N LEU A 127 -9.14 -27.68 -7.48
CA LEU A 127 -9.46 -26.33 -6.97
C LEU A 127 -10.00 -25.47 -8.11
N VAL A 128 -11.19 -24.94 -7.91
CA VAL A 128 -11.79 -23.95 -8.81
C VAL A 128 -11.76 -22.59 -8.13
N ILE A 129 -11.12 -21.63 -8.75
CA ILE A 129 -11.09 -20.23 -8.31
C ILE A 129 -11.99 -19.44 -9.24
N ILE A 130 -12.96 -18.72 -8.68
CA ILE A 130 -13.87 -17.86 -9.43
C ILE A 130 -13.69 -16.43 -8.92
N ASP A 131 -13.15 -15.57 -9.77
CA ASP A 131 -13.02 -14.14 -9.48
C ASP A 131 -14.32 -13.40 -9.84
N GLU A 132 -14.47 -12.17 -9.41
CA GLU A 132 -15.65 -11.31 -9.59
C GLU A 132 -16.97 -12.02 -9.21
N SER A 133 -16.94 -12.92 -8.22
CA SER A 133 -18.07 -13.76 -7.81
C SER A 133 -19.32 -12.96 -7.36
N HIS A 134 -19.17 -11.66 -7.06
CA HIS A 134 -20.31 -10.79 -6.77
C HIS A 134 -21.23 -10.60 -7.99
N LEU A 135 -20.76 -10.89 -9.22
CA LEU A 135 -21.57 -10.86 -10.43
C LEU A 135 -22.49 -12.11 -10.59
N MET A 136 -22.24 -13.17 -9.81
CA MET A 136 -23.04 -14.39 -9.88
C MET A 136 -24.52 -14.15 -9.66
N SER A 137 -25.35 -14.79 -10.46
CA SER A 137 -26.77 -14.94 -10.21
C SER A 137 -27.04 -15.97 -9.10
N GLU A 138 -28.24 -15.98 -8.55
CA GLU A 138 -28.65 -16.99 -7.56
C GLU A 138 -28.63 -18.42 -8.14
N ASP A 139 -28.94 -18.59 -9.45
CA ASP A 139 -28.84 -19.88 -10.13
C ASP A 139 -27.36 -20.37 -10.14
N VAL A 140 -26.41 -19.51 -10.44
CA VAL A 140 -24.98 -19.87 -10.41
C VAL A 140 -24.53 -20.23 -8.99
N LEU A 141 -24.92 -19.45 -7.98
CA LEU A 141 -24.61 -19.77 -6.58
C LEU A 141 -25.20 -21.11 -6.15
N ASN A 142 -26.43 -21.41 -6.57
CA ASN A 142 -27.02 -22.73 -6.36
C ASN A 142 -26.27 -23.83 -7.10
N GLY A 143 -25.78 -23.58 -8.31
CA GLY A 143 -24.90 -24.48 -9.05
C GLY A 143 -23.60 -24.79 -8.30
N ILE A 144 -22.96 -23.77 -7.74
CA ILE A 144 -21.77 -23.89 -6.88
C ILE A 144 -22.07 -24.76 -5.64
N ARG A 145 -23.23 -24.55 -5.00
CA ARG A 145 -23.66 -25.37 -3.85
C ARG A 145 -23.80 -26.84 -4.22
N LEU A 146 -24.32 -27.14 -5.40
CA LEU A 146 -24.44 -28.54 -5.87
C LEU A 146 -23.07 -29.16 -6.17
N LEU A 147 -22.15 -28.42 -6.80
CA LEU A 147 -20.77 -28.86 -6.99
C LEU A 147 -20.08 -29.15 -5.67
N ASN A 148 -20.26 -28.28 -4.66
CA ASN A 148 -19.69 -28.48 -3.32
C ASN A 148 -20.23 -29.75 -2.59
N ASN A 149 -21.33 -30.32 -3.05
CA ASN A 149 -21.88 -31.59 -2.53
C ASN A 149 -21.24 -32.83 -3.19
N LEU A 150 -20.35 -32.68 -4.18
CA LEU A 150 -19.63 -33.80 -4.77
C LEU A 150 -18.60 -34.35 -3.78
N GLU A 151 -18.88 -35.55 -3.27
CA GLU A 151 -18.10 -36.23 -2.24
C GLU A 151 -17.85 -37.68 -2.60
N GLU A 152 -16.74 -38.22 -2.11
CA GLU A 152 -16.44 -39.67 -2.06
C GLU A 152 -16.11 -40.06 -0.62
N GLY A 153 -17.06 -40.72 0.04
CA GLY A 153 -17.00 -40.90 1.47
C GLY A 153 -17.04 -39.59 2.24
N SER A 154 -15.96 -39.25 2.97
CA SER A 154 -15.81 -37.99 3.71
C SER A 154 -14.96 -36.95 2.98
N ILE A 155 -14.53 -37.23 1.75
CA ILE A 155 -13.60 -36.40 0.98
C ILE A 155 -14.37 -35.56 -0.03
N LYS A 156 -14.17 -34.24 -0.02
CA LYS A 156 -14.67 -33.35 -1.07
C LYS A 156 -13.86 -33.56 -2.36
N LEU A 157 -14.57 -33.85 -3.45
CA LEU A 157 -13.96 -34.07 -4.77
C LEU A 157 -13.51 -32.75 -5.43
N ILE A 158 -14.12 -31.63 -5.03
CA ILE A 158 -13.83 -30.30 -5.56
C ILE A 158 -13.77 -29.29 -4.42
N GLN A 159 -12.84 -28.36 -4.52
CA GLN A 159 -12.71 -27.21 -3.65
C GLN A 159 -13.00 -25.94 -4.45
N LEU A 160 -13.70 -25.02 -3.85
CA LEU A 160 -14.22 -23.82 -4.50
C LEU A 160 -13.75 -22.59 -3.71
N LEU A 161 -13.07 -21.67 -4.38
CA LEU A 161 -12.66 -20.38 -3.84
C LEU A 161 -13.35 -19.27 -4.61
N LEU A 162 -14.25 -18.58 -3.95
CA LEU A 162 -14.99 -17.45 -4.52
C LEU A 162 -14.36 -16.15 -4.04
N LEU A 163 -14.01 -15.28 -4.98
CA LEU A 163 -13.49 -13.95 -4.72
C LEU A 163 -14.47 -12.93 -5.24
N GLY A 164 -14.94 -12.02 -4.39
CA GLY A 164 -15.96 -11.05 -4.78
C GLY A 164 -15.85 -9.74 -4.02
N GLN A 165 -16.64 -8.77 -4.45
CA GLN A 165 -16.83 -7.53 -3.70
C GLN A 165 -17.84 -7.76 -2.57
N ASP A 166 -18.02 -6.74 -1.71
CA ASP A 166 -18.85 -6.86 -0.51
C ASP A 166 -20.34 -7.14 -0.85
N GLU A 167 -20.79 -6.82 -2.09
CA GLU A 167 -22.11 -7.15 -2.61
C GLU A 167 -22.36 -8.67 -2.69
N LEU A 168 -21.31 -9.49 -2.77
CA LEU A 168 -21.44 -10.94 -2.67
C LEU A 168 -22.01 -11.35 -1.31
N MET A 169 -21.59 -10.67 -0.24
CA MET A 169 -22.12 -10.92 1.11
C MET A 169 -23.58 -10.52 1.24
N GLU A 170 -23.99 -9.43 0.61
CA GLU A 170 -25.39 -9.01 0.59
C GLU A 170 -26.25 -10.10 -0.06
N LYS A 171 -25.80 -10.68 -1.20
CA LYS A 171 -26.49 -11.80 -1.86
C LYS A 171 -26.54 -13.05 -0.96
N ILE A 172 -25.40 -13.45 -0.36
CA ILE A 172 -25.31 -14.65 0.49
C ILE A 172 -26.15 -14.52 1.77
N ASN A 173 -26.36 -13.31 2.26
CA ASN A 173 -27.14 -13.07 3.47
C ASN A 173 -28.66 -13.05 3.25
N LYS A 174 -29.14 -13.13 2.02
CA LYS A 174 -30.57 -13.22 1.74
C LYS A 174 -31.18 -14.51 2.32
N PRO A 175 -32.45 -14.49 2.74
CA PRO A 175 -33.12 -15.67 3.33
C PRO A 175 -33.07 -16.91 2.43
N GLU A 176 -33.25 -16.76 1.12
CA GLU A 176 -33.18 -17.82 0.13
C GLU A 176 -31.83 -18.47 -0.04
N MET A 177 -30.75 -17.78 0.40
CA MET A 177 -29.36 -18.25 0.31
C MET A 177 -28.86 -18.94 1.57
N VAL A 178 -29.71 -19.14 2.59
CA VAL A 178 -29.33 -19.85 3.83
C VAL A 178 -28.71 -21.23 3.54
N PRO A 179 -29.25 -22.06 2.60
CA PRO A 179 -28.65 -23.35 2.29
C PRO A 179 -27.25 -23.23 1.66
N PHE A 180 -26.95 -22.17 0.93
CA PHE A 180 -25.62 -21.86 0.40
C PHE A 180 -24.69 -21.45 1.52
N LYS A 181 -25.12 -20.50 2.36
CA LYS A 181 -24.34 -19.96 3.49
C LYS A 181 -23.88 -21.06 4.44
N GLN A 182 -24.72 -22.05 4.71
CA GLN A 182 -24.38 -23.21 5.56
C GLN A 182 -23.27 -24.10 4.98
N ARG A 183 -22.96 -23.99 3.69
CA ARG A 183 -21.90 -24.76 3.02
C ARG A 183 -20.55 -24.05 2.99
N ILE A 184 -20.51 -22.79 3.40
CA ILE A 184 -19.28 -22.02 3.43
C ILE A 184 -18.42 -22.53 4.62
N ALA A 185 -17.28 -23.08 4.30
CA ALA A 185 -16.34 -23.61 5.30
C ALA A 185 -15.41 -22.53 5.89
N ALA A 186 -15.11 -21.49 5.09
CA ALA A 186 -14.36 -20.32 5.53
C ALA A 186 -14.88 -19.08 4.81
N LEU A 187 -15.07 -18.01 5.57
CA LEU A 187 -15.52 -16.71 5.08
C LEU A 187 -14.53 -15.67 5.59
N GLU A 188 -13.85 -15.00 4.66
CA GLU A 188 -12.84 -14.00 4.94
C GLU A 188 -13.18 -12.66 4.29
N SER A 189 -12.80 -11.58 4.94
CA SER A 189 -12.92 -10.24 4.37
C SER A 189 -11.54 -9.56 4.31
N LEU A 190 -11.16 -9.17 3.09
CA LEU A 190 -9.93 -8.45 2.81
C LEU A 190 -10.22 -6.94 2.80
N GLY A 191 -10.09 -6.32 3.97
CA GLY A 191 -10.38 -4.92 4.19
C GLY A 191 -9.36 -3.94 3.59
N LYS A 192 -9.54 -2.66 3.93
CA LYS A 192 -8.52 -1.63 3.69
C LYS A 192 -7.34 -1.84 4.63
N MET A 193 -6.14 -1.55 4.18
CA MET A 193 -4.97 -1.47 5.05
C MET A 193 -5.11 -0.29 6.01
N THR A 194 -4.68 -0.46 7.25
CA THR A 194 -4.53 0.64 8.21
C THR A 194 -3.48 1.63 7.74
N THR A 195 -3.46 2.84 8.28
CA THR A 195 -2.44 3.86 7.93
C THR A 195 -1.01 3.31 8.08
N ASP A 196 -0.71 2.62 9.18
CA ASP A 196 0.59 1.96 9.38
C ASP A 196 0.87 0.87 8.32
N GLY A 197 -0.14 0.07 7.99
CA GLY A 197 -0.06 -0.92 6.91
C GLY A 197 0.22 -0.28 5.54
N VAL A 198 -0.37 0.88 5.26
CA VAL A 198 -0.12 1.66 4.02
C VAL A 198 1.34 2.07 3.93
N LEU A 199 1.92 2.64 5.00
CA LEU A 199 3.32 3.09 5.00
C LEU A 199 4.29 1.92 4.81
N LYS A 200 4.06 0.80 5.50
CA LYS A 200 4.84 -0.44 5.35
C LYS A 200 4.70 -1.03 3.93
N TYR A 201 3.52 -1.03 3.37
CA TYR A 201 3.26 -1.47 2.01
C TYR A 201 4.03 -0.65 0.97
N ILE A 202 4.01 0.69 1.08
CA ILE A 202 4.74 1.58 0.17
C ILE A 202 6.24 1.33 0.28
N THR A 203 6.77 1.24 1.50
CA THR A 203 8.17 0.92 1.78
C THR A 203 8.58 -0.39 1.10
N HIS A 204 7.81 -1.45 1.30
CA HIS A 204 8.05 -2.75 0.67
C HIS A 204 8.12 -2.64 -0.85
N ARG A 205 7.17 -1.95 -1.49
CA ARG A 205 7.14 -1.82 -2.95
C ARG A 205 8.33 -1.04 -3.51
N ILE A 206 8.75 0.04 -2.84
CA ILE A 206 9.94 0.80 -3.21
C ILE A 206 11.20 -0.09 -3.11
N GLN A 207 11.33 -0.86 -2.05
CA GLN A 207 12.48 -1.77 -1.84
C GLN A 207 12.53 -2.87 -2.89
N VAL A 208 11.40 -3.51 -3.19
CA VAL A 208 11.30 -4.53 -4.27
C VAL A 208 11.68 -3.94 -5.62
N ALA A 209 11.31 -2.69 -5.89
CA ALA A 209 11.71 -1.98 -7.11
C ALA A 209 13.19 -1.58 -7.13
N GLY A 210 13.97 -1.88 -6.08
CA GLY A 210 15.39 -1.54 -5.96
C GLY A 210 15.66 -0.11 -5.49
N GLY A 211 14.63 0.60 -5.01
CA GLY A 211 14.73 1.95 -4.48
C GLY A 211 14.92 2.01 -2.97
N ASN A 212 15.11 3.23 -2.47
CA ASN A 212 15.22 3.53 -1.04
C ASN A 212 13.98 4.31 -0.57
N PRO A 213 13.39 4.00 0.60
CA PRO A 213 12.28 4.77 1.16
C PRO A 213 12.53 6.28 1.31
N ASN A 214 13.78 6.72 1.35
CA ASN A 214 14.18 8.14 1.34
C ASN A 214 13.80 8.89 0.05
N LEU A 215 13.35 8.20 -0.99
CA LEU A 215 12.70 8.80 -2.16
C LEU A 215 11.41 9.55 -1.80
N ILE A 216 10.88 9.33 -0.61
CA ILE A 216 9.77 10.10 -0.04
C ILE A 216 10.31 10.85 1.18
N SER A 217 10.21 12.17 1.17
CA SER A 217 10.67 13.04 2.26
C SER A 217 9.77 12.88 3.51
N ALA A 218 10.22 13.39 4.66
CA ALA A 218 9.42 13.37 5.88
C ALA A 218 8.03 14.02 5.69
N THR A 219 7.96 15.17 4.98
CA THR A 219 6.68 15.84 4.68
C THR A 219 5.83 15.03 3.69
N GLY A 220 6.44 14.31 2.75
CA GLY A 220 5.77 13.40 1.82
C GLY A 220 5.12 12.23 2.56
N TRP A 221 5.84 11.59 3.49
CA TRP A 221 5.31 10.51 4.33
C TRP A 221 4.15 10.97 5.21
N GLU A 222 4.25 12.18 5.81
CA GLU A 222 3.16 12.76 6.61
C GLU A 222 1.92 13.04 5.74
N ALA A 223 2.09 13.59 4.54
CA ALA A 223 0.99 13.83 3.61
C ALA A 223 0.31 12.52 3.18
N ILE A 224 1.07 11.45 2.91
CA ILE A 224 0.53 10.12 2.61
C ILE A 224 -0.24 9.55 3.81
N SER A 225 0.29 9.70 5.02
CA SER A 225 -0.38 9.26 6.26
C SER A 225 -1.73 9.97 6.45
N ILE A 226 -1.80 11.26 6.15
CA ILE A 226 -3.03 12.05 6.18
C ILE A 226 -4.00 11.59 5.08
N ALA A 227 -3.51 11.39 3.86
CA ALA A 227 -4.33 10.93 2.74
C ALA A 227 -5.01 9.57 3.02
N PHE A 228 -4.37 8.72 3.80
CA PHE A 228 -4.87 7.40 4.19
C PHE A 228 -5.18 7.29 5.69
N SER A 229 -5.61 8.37 6.33
CA SER A 229 -6.00 8.38 7.77
C SER A 229 -7.11 7.38 8.09
N THR A 230 -7.99 7.09 7.12
CA THR A 230 -9.05 6.07 7.21
C THR A 230 -8.66 4.74 6.54
N GLY A 231 -7.38 4.55 6.25
CA GLY A 231 -6.86 3.41 5.54
C GLY A 231 -7.01 3.50 4.01
N GLY A 232 -6.40 2.54 3.32
CA GLY A 232 -6.39 2.50 1.85
C GLY A 232 -6.37 1.10 1.27
N THR A 233 -6.86 0.93 0.05
CA THR A 233 -6.68 -0.31 -0.72
C THR A 233 -5.38 -0.26 -1.50
N PRO A 234 -4.72 -1.39 -1.78
CA PRO A 234 -3.52 -1.45 -2.62
C PRO A 234 -3.63 -0.64 -3.92
N ARG A 235 -4.77 -0.73 -4.62
CA ARG A 235 -5.00 0.02 -5.86
C ARG A 235 -4.99 1.53 -5.65
N THR A 236 -5.67 2.01 -4.60
CA THR A 236 -5.72 3.45 -4.31
C THR A 236 -4.36 3.97 -3.87
N ILE A 237 -3.64 3.17 -3.06
CA ILE A 237 -2.28 3.49 -2.60
C ILE A 237 -1.32 3.59 -3.80
N ASN A 238 -1.33 2.57 -4.67
CA ASN A 238 -0.50 2.56 -5.87
C ASN A 238 -0.79 3.78 -6.75
N SER A 239 -2.08 4.06 -7.00
CA SER A 239 -2.47 5.20 -7.85
C SER A 239 -1.99 6.53 -7.28
N LEU A 240 -2.06 6.74 -5.96
CA LEU A 240 -1.55 7.96 -5.33
C LEU A 240 -0.03 8.04 -5.43
N CYS A 241 0.68 6.97 -5.08
CA CYS A 241 2.14 6.95 -5.13
C CYS A 241 2.66 7.12 -6.56
N ASP A 242 2.13 6.38 -7.53
CA ASP A 242 2.53 6.52 -8.94
C ASP A 242 2.40 7.96 -9.44
N ARG A 243 1.26 8.61 -9.16
CA ARG A 243 1.04 10.01 -9.51
C ARG A 243 1.98 10.96 -8.76
N SER A 244 2.26 10.72 -7.48
CA SER A 244 3.20 11.53 -6.70
C SER A 244 4.61 11.44 -7.26
N PHE A 245 5.06 10.24 -7.66
CA PHE A 245 6.34 10.05 -8.34
C PHE A 245 6.39 10.78 -9.70
N ASN A 246 5.31 10.73 -10.48
CA ASN A 246 5.22 11.45 -11.75
C ASN A 246 5.27 12.97 -11.55
N VAL A 247 4.54 13.52 -10.56
CA VAL A 247 4.56 14.97 -10.24
C VAL A 247 5.95 15.42 -9.80
N ALA A 248 6.62 14.66 -8.95
CA ALA A 248 7.99 14.96 -8.51
C ALA A 248 8.98 14.90 -9.69
N TYR A 249 8.82 13.92 -10.58
CA TYR A 249 9.59 13.83 -11.83
C TYR A 249 9.37 15.04 -12.74
N GLU A 250 8.11 15.45 -12.98
CA GLU A 250 7.76 16.64 -13.77
C GLU A 250 8.45 17.91 -13.23
N ARG A 251 8.69 17.96 -11.92
CA ARG A 251 9.37 19.06 -11.21
C ARG A 251 10.87 18.87 -11.05
N ASN A 252 11.44 17.82 -11.63
CA ASN A 252 12.85 17.46 -11.53
C ASN A 252 13.38 17.38 -10.09
N LYS A 253 12.55 16.84 -9.16
CA LYS A 253 12.92 16.66 -7.76
C LYS A 253 13.59 15.31 -7.53
N SER A 254 14.48 15.25 -6.54
CA SER A 254 15.14 14.01 -6.10
C SER A 254 14.32 13.20 -5.09
N ALA A 255 13.28 13.79 -4.50
CA ALA A 255 12.39 13.13 -3.54
C ALA A 255 11.00 13.75 -3.60
N ILE A 256 9.99 12.92 -3.27
CA ILE A 256 8.59 13.32 -3.20
C ILE A 256 8.33 14.06 -1.88
N ASP A 257 7.71 15.22 -1.93
CA ASP A 257 7.29 15.98 -0.76
C ASP A 257 5.75 16.11 -0.64
N ALA A 258 5.29 16.80 0.39
CA ALA A 258 3.86 16.99 0.65
C ALA A 258 3.13 17.69 -0.51
N LYS A 259 3.80 18.62 -1.22
CA LYS A 259 3.19 19.36 -2.34
C LYS A 259 2.95 18.45 -3.54
N ASP A 260 3.82 17.46 -3.78
CA ASP A 260 3.65 16.47 -4.83
C ASP A 260 2.52 15.49 -4.52
N VAL A 261 2.43 15.04 -3.26
CA VAL A 261 1.32 14.19 -2.78
C VAL A 261 -0.01 14.94 -2.88
N TYR A 262 -0.05 16.20 -2.46
CA TYR A 262 -1.26 17.03 -2.57
C TYR A 262 -1.73 17.17 -4.02
N GLU A 263 -0.84 17.50 -4.95
CA GLU A 263 -1.21 17.60 -6.36
C GLU A 263 -1.70 16.24 -6.91
N ALA A 264 -1.06 15.14 -6.52
CA ALA A 264 -1.52 13.80 -6.89
C ALA A 264 -2.93 13.52 -6.37
N THR A 265 -3.28 13.92 -5.12
CA THR A 265 -4.65 13.79 -4.59
C THR A 265 -5.65 14.61 -5.41
N GLN A 266 -5.29 15.82 -5.82
CA GLN A 266 -6.14 16.67 -6.67
C GLN A 266 -6.38 16.04 -8.05
N ARG A 267 -5.33 15.54 -8.71
CA ARG A 267 -5.44 14.83 -10.00
C ARG A 267 -6.29 13.55 -9.93
N MET A 268 -6.43 12.97 -8.72
CA MET A 268 -7.27 11.77 -8.48
C MET A 268 -8.70 12.11 -8.03
N GLY A 269 -8.98 13.35 -7.69
CA GLY A 269 -10.26 13.74 -7.07
C GLY A 269 -10.44 13.15 -5.66
N LEU A 270 -9.35 12.84 -4.95
CA LEU A 270 -9.42 12.35 -3.58
C LEU A 270 -9.68 13.51 -2.62
N ILE A 271 -10.73 13.37 -1.80
CA ILE A 271 -11.02 14.31 -0.73
C ILE A 271 -10.18 13.90 0.49
N THR A 272 -9.21 14.74 0.85
CA THR A 272 -8.29 14.46 1.97
C THR A 272 -7.94 15.76 2.70
N ASP A 273 -7.49 15.65 3.96
CA ASP A 273 -7.04 16.80 4.76
C ASP A 273 -5.60 17.26 4.42
N VAL A 274 -4.99 16.72 3.38
CA VAL A 274 -3.64 17.11 2.91
C VAL A 274 -3.57 18.59 2.58
N PHE A 275 -4.67 19.19 2.10
CA PHE A 275 -4.75 20.63 1.86
C PHE A 275 -4.44 21.45 3.12
N HIS A 276 -5.07 21.13 4.24
CA HIS A 276 -4.83 21.82 5.50
C HIS A 276 -3.37 21.66 5.97
N TYR A 277 -2.80 20.50 5.74
CA TYR A 277 -1.39 20.25 6.03
C TYR A 277 -0.46 21.12 5.20
N ILE A 278 -0.74 21.31 3.90
CA ILE A 278 0.03 22.23 3.05
C ILE A 278 -0.06 23.67 3.54
N ILE A 279 -1.24 24.13 3.94
CA ILE A 279 -1.41 25.49 4.50
C ILE A 279 -0.54 25.66 5.76
N MET A 280 -0.53 24.66 6.64
CA MET A 280 0.30 24.69 7.83
C MET A 280 1.80 24.77 7.51
N LEU A 281 2.30 23.95 6.57
CA LEU A 281 3.69 24.00 6.13
C LEU A 281 4.07 25.36 5.56
N ASN A 282 3.24 25.92 4.70
CA ASN A 282 3.50 27.25 4.11
C ASN A 282 3.54 28.35 5.19
N ASN A 283 2.70 28.28 6.21
CA ASN A 283 2.71 29.22 7.33
C ASN A 283 3.96 29.07 8.21
N GLU A 284 4.45 27.84 8.42
CA GLU A 284 5.69 27.59 9.15
C GLU A 284 6.91 28.08 8.35
N GLU A 285 6.93 27.89 7.03
CA GLU A 285 7.99 28.42 6.15
C GLU A 285 8.05 29.96 6.20
N ARG A 286 6.88 30.63 6.13
CA ARG A 286 6.79 32.10 6.25
C ARG A 286 7.33 32.61 7.58
N LYS A 287 6.92 32.01 8.69
CA LYS A 287 7.40 32.39 10.02
C LYS A 287 8.91 32.21 10.18
N LYS A 288 9.50 31.17 9.57
CA LYS A 288 10.94 30.96 9.57
C LYS A 288 11.68 32.02 8.75
N GLN A 289 11.14 32.40 7.58
CA GLN A 289 11.70 33.47 6.76
C GLN A 289 11.65 34.82 7.47
N GLU A 290 10.51 35.20 8.03
CA GLU A 290 10.35 36.43 8.81
C GLU A 290 11.34 36.48 10.01
N SER A 291 11.57 35.35 10.68
CA SER A 291 12.54 35.28 11.78
C SER A 291 13.98 35.39 11.32
N GLN A 292 14.33 34.86 10.14
CA GLN A 292 15.64 35.01 9.53
C GLN A 292 15.92 36.44 9.08
N ASP A 293 14.95 37.07 8.42
CA ASP A 293 15.06 38.46 7.95
C ASP A 293 15.29 39.42 9.13
N ILE A 294 14.58 39.23 10.28
CA ILE A 294 14.78 40.02 11.49
C ILE A 294 16.19 39.81 12.07
N THR A 295 16.68 38.57 12.04
CA THR A 295 18.04 38.26 12.54
C THR A 295 19.11 38.90 11.65
N ASP A 296 18.96 38.82 10.33
CA ASP A 296 19.90 39.39 9.37
C ASP A 296 19.89 40.93 9.42
N GLN A 297 18.71 41.58 9.61
CA GLN A 297 18.63 43.00 9.86
C GLN A 297 19.34 43.44 11.15
N SER A 298 19.11 42.70 12.23
CA SER A 298 19.79 43.00 13.53
C SER A 298 21.29 42.82 13.48
N ILE A 299 21.81 41.88 12.68
CA ILE A 299 23.26 41.71 12.44
C ILE A 299 23.79 42.83 11.59
N GLN A 300 23.07 43.30 10.53
CA GLN A 300 23.51 44.42 9.73
C GLN A 300 23.50 45.75 10.50
N GLU A 301 22.51 45.99 11.37
CA GLU A 301 22.47 47.15 12.24
C GLU A 301 23.62 47.17 13.26
N SER A 302 24.01 45.99 13.85
CA SER A 302 25.15 45.89 14.76
C SER A 302 26.48 46.13 14.03
N ILE A 303 26.66 45.66 12.80
CA ILE A 303 27.87 45.91 11.99
C ILE A 303 27.94 47.38 11.59
N ALA A 304 26.82 47.99 11.27
CA ALA A 304 26.77 49.45 10.93
C ALA A 304 27.08 50.33 12.14
N SER A 305 26.64 49.94 13.34
CA SER A 305 26.96 50.66 14.58
C SER A 305 28.43 50.50 15.02
N GLU A 306 29.05 49.37 14.79
CA GLU A 306 30.52 49.17 15.05
C GLU A 306 31.39 49.92 14.04
N THR A 307 30.98 50.05 12.79
CA THR A 307 31.70 50.85 11.79
C THR A 307 31.57 52.37 12.01
N ALA A 308 30.44 52.81 12.59
CA ALA A 308 30.22 54.24 12.91
C ALA A 308 31.03 54.68 14.15
N SER A 309 31.30 53.79 15.14
CA SER A 309 32.04 54.13 16.33
C SER A 309 33.58 54.15 16.16
N ASN A 310 34.09 53.64 15.03
CA ASN A 310 35.54 53.66 14.73
C ASN A 310 36.01 54.84 13.89
N ASN A 311 35.16 55.85 13.61
CA ASN A 311 35.52 56.99 12.74
C ASN A 311 35.72 58.32 13.45
N GLU A 312 35.85 58.37 14.77
CA GLU A 312 36.25 59.59 15.50
C GLU A 312 37.42 59.38 16.43
N GLN A 313 38.67 59.56 15.92
CA GLN A 313 39.70 60.35 16.55
C GLN A 313 40.93 60.47 15.66
N PRO A 314 41.43 61.71 15.39
CA PRO A 314 42.71 61.88 14.75
C PRO A 314 43.77 62.16 15.79
N LEU A 315 44.94 61.67 15.73
CA LEU A 315 46.05 62.21 16.06
C LEU A 315 47.34 61.88 16.19
N SER A 316 48.15 62.30 15.73
CA SER A 316 49.57 62.77 15.64
C SER A 316 50.68 61.92 16.30
N PRO A 317 51.91 62.09 15.77
CA PRO A 317 52.87 61.00 15.71
C PRO A 317 53.97 61.12 16.76
N ASN A 318 54.57 60.00 17.19
CA ASN A 318 55.98 60.02 17.56
C ASN A 318 56.66 58.66 17.50
N ILE A 319 57.64 58.63 16.72
CA ILE A 319 58.78 57.80 16.43
C ILE A 319 59.40 57.12 17.66
N LYS A 320 59.76 55.86 17.62
CA LYS A 320 61.11 55.30 17.61
C LYS A 320 61.07 53.77 17.67
N LYS A 321 61.79 53.22 16.71
CA LYS A 321 62.50 51.90 16.59
C LYS A 321 62.62 51.02 17.81
N ALA A 322 62.27 49.73 17.60
CA ALA A 322 63.13 48.60 17.92
C ALA A 322 62.76 47.39 17.12
N GLU A 323 63.62 46.93 16.26
CA GLU A 323 63.58 45.64 15.56
C GLU A 323 63.81 44.54 16.58
N GLN A 324 63.08 43.49 16.53
CA GLN A 324 63.59 42.12 16.68
C GLN A 324 62.54 41.09 16.25
N SER A 325 62.97 40.25 15.34
CA SER A 325 62.48 39.04 14.79
C SER A 325 61.80 38.08 15.76
N ILE A 326 60.70 37.43 15.33
CA ILE A 326 60.39 36.01 15.55
C ILE A 326 59.29 35.56 14.55
N ASN A 327 59.51 34.37 14.01
CA ASN A 327 58.74 33.66 12.95
C ASN A 327 57.23 33.46 13.20
N PRO A 328 56.42 33.29 12.15
CA PRO A 328 55.01 33.12 12.25
C PRO A 328 54.62 31.66 12.45
N HIS A 329 53.79 31.39 13.43
CA HIS A 329 52.93 30.22 13.43
C HIS A 329 51.52 30.62 12.95
N PRO A 330 50.84 29.78 12.14
CA PRO A 330 49.54 30.08 11.65
C PRO A 330 48.48 29.80 12.72
N ILE A 331 47.74 30.82 13.11
CA ILE A 331 46.54 30.68 13.93
C ILE A 331 45.40 30.41 12.96
N GLY A 332 44.88 29.18 13.05
CA GLY A 332 43.64 28.80 12.35
C GLY A 332 42.45 29.54 12.96
N ASN A 333 41.75 30.27 12.14
CA ASN A 333 40.41 30.78 12.46
C ASN A 333 39.40 29.63 12.47
N GLU A 334 39.21 29.02 13.61
CA GLU A 334 38.03 28.18 13.84
C GLU A 334 36.87 29.10 14.19
N ILE A 335 35.96 29.24 13.21
CA ILE A 335 34.63 29.75 13.43
C ILE A 335 33.85 28.66 14.19
N PRO A 336 33.22 28.96 15.34
CA PRO A 336 32.41 27.94 16.02
C PRO A 336 31.24 27.59 15.16
N VAL A 337 31.29 26.41 14.59
CA VAL A 337 30.17 25.78 13.89
C VAL A 337 29.16 25.37 14.95
N ILE A 338 28.05 26.09 15.03
CA ILE A 338 26.86 25.65 15.74
C ILE A 338 26.42 24.32 15.09
N PRO A 339 26.33 23.23 15.84
CA PRO A 339 25.90 21.96 15.27
C PRO A 339 24.46 22.12 14.77
N ARG A 340 24.26 22.17 13.45
CA ARG A 340 22.98 21.84 12.84
C ARG A 340 22.70 20.40 13.25
N ALA A 341 21.71 20.19 14.07
CA ALA A 341 21.15 18.88 14.30
C ALA A 341 20.57 18.36 12.96
N ARG A 342 21.44 17.77 12.15
CA ARG A 342 21.02 16.82 11.13
C ARG A 342 20.44 15.66 11.91
N MET A 343 19.11 15.52 11.88
CA MET A 343 18.49 14.25 12.15
C MET A 343 19.04 13.29 11.10
N ASP A 344 19.97 12.45 11.52
CA ASP A 344 20.49 11.37 10.70
C ASP A 344 19.40 10.31 10.64
N VAL A 345 18.66 10.30 9.53
CA VAL A 345 17.53 9.38 9.30
C VAL A 345 18.05 7.97 8.95
N SER A 346 19.36 7.79 8.81
CA SER A 346 19.99 6.55 8.36
C SER A 346 19.96 5.40 9.37
N ASP A 347 19.79 5.69 10.68
CA ASP A 347 19.88 4.68 11.76
C ASP A 347 18.61 4.46 12.59
N LYS A 348 17.51 5.18 12.30
CA LYS A 348 16.25 4.91 13.01
C LYS A 348 15.51 3.78 12.34
N SER A 349 15.14 2.77 13.13
CA SER A 349 14.26 1.71 12.66
C SER A 349 12.93 2.31 12.22
N TYR A 350 12.30 1.70 11.24
CA TYR A 350 10.98 2.10 10.70
C TYR A 350 9.94 2.29 11.83
N ASP A 351 10.00 1.46 12.86
CA ASP A 351 9.11 1.51 14.02
C ASP A 351 9.30 2.79 14.86
N GLU A 352 10.51 3.35 14.92
CA GLU A 352 10.76 4.62 15.61
C GLU A 352 10.19 5.82 14.86
N ILE A 353 10.23 5.79 13.51
CA ILE A 353 9.63 6.84 12.67
C ILE A 353 8.11 6.76 12.76
N ALA A 354 7.54 5.57 12.66
CA ALA A 354 6.09 5.35 12.77
C ALA A 354 5.55 5.76 14.15
N ASN A 355 6.27 5.44 15.25
CA ASN A 355 5.91 5.84 16.59
C ASN A 355 6.03 7.35 16.81
N ALA A 356 7.07 7.99 16.30
CA ALA A 356 7.23 9.44 16.37
C ALA A 356 6.11 10.20 15.63
N ILE A 357 5.69 9.69 14.47
CA ILE A 357 4.55 10.24 13.71
C ILE A 357 3.25 10.05 14.49
N LYS A 358 3.03 8.87 15.08
CA LYS A 358 1.83 8.55 15.87
C LYS A 358 1.72 9.40 17.11
N GLU A 359 2.77 9.54 17.92
CA GLU A 359 2.80 10.39 19.11
C GLU A 359 2.52 11.86 18.78
N LYS A 360 3.12 12.38 17.71
CA LYS A 360 2.90 13.75 17.25
C LYS A 360 1.44 14.00 16.82
N TYR A 361 0.80 12.99 16.24
CA TYR A 361 -0.60 13.05 15.81
C TYR A 361 -1.58 12.95 16.97
N GLU A 362 -1.33 12.07 17.94
CA GLU A 362 -2.15 11.94 19.16
C GLU A 362 -2.10 13.21 20.02
N GLN A 363 -0.93 13.81 20.20
CA GLN A 363 -0.78 15.09 20.91
C GLN A 363 -1.50 16.24 20.20
N LYS A 364 -1.57 16.23 18.85
CA LYS A 364 -2.23 17.26 18.07
C LYS A 364 -3.76 17.13 18.12
N ASN A 365 -4.28 15.92 18.04
CA ASN A 365 -5.72 15.63 18.15
C ASN A 365 -6.28 15.99 19.55
N LEU A 366 -5.50 15.77 20.60
CA LEU A 366 -5.86 16.24 21.95
C LEU A 366 -6.00 17.77 22.00
N LYS A 367 -5.09 18.52 21.36
CA LYS A 367 -5.15 19.99 21.33
C LYS A 367 -6.36 20.51 20.51
N ILE A 368 -6.69 19.86 19.40
CA ILE A 368 -7.85 20.24 18.57
C ILE A 368 -9.16 19.93 19.30
N SER A 369 -9.27 18.79 19.99
CA SER A 369 -10.44 18.44 20.79
C SER A 369 -10.65 19.38 21.97
N VAL A 370 -9.58 19.87 22.59
CA VAL A 370 -9.64 20.85 23.70
C VAL A 370 -10.07 22.23 23.18
N ILE A 371 -9.63 22.65 21.99
CA ILE A 371 -10.04 23.92 21.38
C ILE A 371 -11.51 23.90 20.94
N LEU A 372 -11.99 22.74 20.40
CA LEU A 372 -13.41 22.57 20.04
C LEU A 372 -14.35 22.45 21.27
N LEU A 373 -13.83 22.15 22.43
CA LEU A 373 -14.58 22.13 23.70
C LEU A 373 -14.61 23.50 24.40
N LEU A 374 -13.79 24.45 23.97
CA LEU A 374 -13.67 25.79 24.51
C LEU A 374 -14.26 26.88 23.59
N LEU A 375 -14.78 26.51 22.42
CA LEU A 375 -15.61 27.31 21.51
C LEU A 375 -17.07 26.85 21.56
#